data_ed9177d4f636b10665c0c82279b0ebc7
#
_entry.id   ed9177d4f636b10665c0c82279b0ebc7
#
_cell.length_a   1.000
_cell.length_b   1.000
_cell.length_c   1.000
_cell.angle_alpha   90.00
_cell.angle_beta   90.00
_cell.angle_gamma   90.00
#
_symmetry.space_group_name_H-M   'P 1'
#
loop_
_entity.id
_entity.type
_entity.pdbx_description
1 polymer ?
#
loop_
_entity_poly.entity_id
_entity_poly.type
_entity_poly.pdbx_seq_one_letter_code
_entity_poly.pdbx_strand_id
1 'polypeptide(L)'
;MRRIRSPEYRVYRIVKADRNIGYLSLRKTDVVSLQSLYLLKEYQHKGIGRLSFDFVKQYCREKGADSFTCHCLPENWNARAFYEKMGGKVIGEDMDNEESWMNSVIYRFEVR
;
A
#
# COMPACT_ATOMS: atom_id res chain seq x y z
N MET A 1 16.91 -1.36 -29.36
CA MET A 1 17.21 -1.81 -28.00
C MET A 1 16.12 -1.40 -27.02
N ARG A 2 15.67 -2.33 -26.25
CA ARG A 2 14.63 -2.06 -25.28
C ARG A 2 15.23 -1.44 -24.02
N ARG A 3 14.71 -0.30 -23.62
CA ARG A 3 15.15 0.34 -22.38
C ARG A 3 14.37 -0.25 -21.20
N ILE A 4 15.10 -0.71 -20.18
CA ILE A 4 14.49 -1.15 -18.93
C ILE A 4 14.28 0.10 -18.08
N ARG A 5 13.02 0.35 -17.70
CA ARG A 5 12.68 1.48 -16.85
C ARG A 5 12.95 1.12 -15.41
N SER A 6 13.70 1.97 -14.72
CA SER A 6 13.94 1.81 -13.29
C SER A 6 12.65 2.06 -12.52
N PRO A 7 12.42 1.32 -11.43
CA PRO A 7 11.27 1.60 -10.57
C PRO A 7 11.36 3.00 -9.98
N GLU A 8 10.21 3.64 -9.83
CA GLU A 8 10.10 4.89 -9.09
C GLU A 8 9.71 4.56 -7.65
N TYR A 9 10.47 5.08 -6.69
CA TYR A 9 10.18 4.92 -5.28
C TYR A 9 9.87 6.28 -4.68
N ARG A 10 8.84 6.33 -3.85
CA ARG A 10 8.46 7.54 -3.12
C ARG A 10 8.17 7.19 -1.68
N VAL A 11 8.73 7.97 -0.77
CA VAL A 11 8.44 7.85 0.66
C VAL A 11 7.87 9.18 1.11
N TYR A 12 6.74 9.11 1.79
CA TYR A 12 6.04 10.29 2.29
C TYR A 12 5.91 10.18 3.80
N ARG A 13 6.23 11.27 4.48
CA ARG A 13 5.98 11.36 5.91
C ARG A 13 4.54 11.79 6.12
N ILE A 14 3.90 11.23 7.12
CA ILE A 14 2.57 11.64 7.55
C ILE A 14 2.75 12.56 8.74
N VAL A 15 2.29 13.80 8.61
CA VAL A 15 2.53 14.85 9.60
C VAL A 15 1.19 15.37 10.10
N LYS A 16 1.08 15.53 11.42
CA LYS A 16 -0.07 16.15 12.06
C LYS A 16 0.42 17.10 13.13
N ALA A 17 -0.02 18.37 13.05
CA ALA A 17 0.38 19.41 14.00
C ALA A 17 1.92 19.48 14.14
N ASP A 18 2.63 19.50 13.01
CA ASP A 18 4.09 19.56 12.91
C ASP A 18 4.83 18.36 13.51
N ARG A 19 4.11 17.30 13.81
CA ARG A 19 4.69 16.06 14.35
C ARG A 19 4.62 14.94 13.31
N ASN A 20 5.75 14.24 13.12
CA ASN A 20 5.76 13.03 12.30
C ASN A 20 5.01 11.92 13.02
N ILE A 21 3.94 11.44 12.43
CA ILE A 21 3.11 10.39 13.03
C ILE A 21 3.14 9.08 12.24
N GLY A 22 3.83 9.07 11.11
CA GLY A 22 3.94 7.87 10.32
C GLY A 22 4.57 8.13 8.97
N TYR A 23 4.54 7.11 8.13
CA TYR A 23 5.02 7.24 6.75
C TYR A 23 4.30 6.23 5.86
N LEU A 24 4.34 6.49 4.56
CA LEU A 24 3.95 5.50 3.57
C LEU A 24 4.98 5.51 2.44
N SER A 25 5.11 4.38 1.77
CA SER A 25 6.02 4.28 0.65
C SER A 25 5.32 3.60 -0.53
N LEU A 26 5.66 4.09 -1.72
CA LEU A 26 5.10 3.62 -2.97
C LEU A 26 6.22 3.18 -3.89
N ARG A 27 5.95 2.16 -4.67
CA ARG A 27 6.81 1.73 -5.75
C ARG A 27 5.99 1.73 -7.04
N LYS A 28 6.52 2.35 -8.07
CA LYS A 28 5.87 2.36 -9.38
C LYS A 28 6.80 1.74 -10.41
N THR A 29 6.29 0.71 -11.05
CA THR A 29 6.86 0.16 -12.28
C THR A 29 5.76 0.30 -13.33
N ASP A 30 5.32 -0.80 -13.95
CA ASP A 30 4.10 -0.80 -14.76
C ASP A 30 2.85 -0.70 -13.88
N VAL A 31 2.98 -1.08 -12.61
CA VAL A 31 1.90 -1.01 -11.63
C VAL A 31 2.36 -0.18 -10.44
N VAL A 32 1.39 0.39 -9.71
CA VAL A 32 1.66 1.08 -8.45
C VAL A 32 1.45 0.10 -7.31
N SER A 33 2.41 0.05 -6.40
CA SER A 33 2.34 -0.82 -5.23
C SER A 33 2.57 0.00 -3.96
N LEU A 34 1.65 -0.10 -3.03
CA LEU A 34 1.83 0.47 -1.69
C LEU A 34 2.71 -0.51 -0.92
N GLN A 35 3.97 -0.09 -0.69
CA GLN A 35 4.96 -0.97 -0.08
C GLN A 35 4.85 -1.00 1.44
N SER A 36 4.56 0.14 2.03
CA SER A 36 4.40 0.23 3.48
C SER A 36 3.51 1.40 3.85
N LEU A 37 2.80 1.21 4.94
CA LEU A 37 2.01 2.26 5.59
C LEU A 37 2.16 2.04 7.08
N TYR A 38 2.78 3.00 7.75
CA TYR A 38 3.03 2.93 9.18
C TYR A 38 2.46 4.17 9.86
N LEU A 39 1.75 3.95 10.96
CA LEU A 39 1.24 5.01 11.83
C LEU A 39 1.61 4.69 13.27
N LEU A 40 2.00 5.71 14.01
CA LEU A 40 2.16 5.58 15.45
C LEU A 40 0.86 5.04 16.05
N LYS A 41 0.97 4.16 17.04
CA LYS A 41 -0.16 3.46 17.61
C LYS A 41 -1.28 4.40 18.08
N GLU A 42 -0.92 5.52 18.69
CA GLU A 42 -1.88 6.50 19.20
C GLU A 42 -2.67 7.23 18.10
N TYR A 43 -2.23 7.11 16.86
CA TYR A 43 -2.92 7.73 15.71
C TYR A 43 -3.65 6.71 14.84
N GLN A 44 -3.63 5.44 15.22
CA GLN A 44 -4.37 4.41 14.50
C GLN A 44 -5.86 4.50 14.85
N HIS A 45 -6.70 3.97 13.96
CA HIS A 45 -8.17 3.93 14.14
C HIS A 45 -8.83 5.31 14.24
N LYS A 46 -8.21 6.33 13.62
CA LYS A 46 -8.72 7.71 13.63
C LYS A 46 -8.97 8.27 12.24
N GLY A 47 -9.12 7.37 11.25
CA GLY A 47 -9.38 7.78 9.87
C GLY A 47 -8.15 8.17 9.07
N ILE A 48 -6.96 8.16 9.67
CA ILE A 48 -5.73 8.55 8.96
C ILE A 48 -5.36 7.51 7.91
N GLY A 49 -5.62 6.22 8.20
CA GLY A 49 -5.40 5.17 7.21
C GLY A 49 -6.24 5.39 5.95
N ARG A 50 -7.51 5.78 6.12
CA ARG A 50 -8.38 6.09 4.99
C ARG A 50 -7.86 7.28 4.19
N LEU A 51 -7.43 8.35 4.87
CA LEU A 51 -6.85 9.52 4.21
C LEU A 51 -5.57 9.15 3.47
N SER A 52 -4.77 8.23 4.03
CA SER A 52 -3.56 7.74 3.38
C SER A 52 -3.90 7.00 2.09
N PHE A 53 -4.96 6.19 2.09
CA PHE A 53 -5.42 5.50 0.89
C PHE A 53 -5.96 6.49 -0.16
N ASP A 54 -6.65 7.54 0.27
CA ASP A 54 -7.10 8.60 -0.64
C ASP A 54 -5.90 9.29 -1.31
N PHE A 55 -4.83 9.51 -0.54
CA PHE A 55 -3.58 10.05 -1.07
C PHE A 55 -2.98 9.13 -2.13
N VAL A 56 -2.93 7.82 -1.87
CA VAL A 56 -2.40 6.85 -2.83
C VAL A 56 -3.25 6.84 -4.10
N LYS A 57 -4.57 6.92 -3.98
CA LYS A 57 -5.44 7.00 -5.15
C LYS A 57 -5.17 8.26 -5.97
N GLN A 58 -4.93 9.39 -5.32
CA GLN A 58 -4.59 10.62 -6.01
C GLN A 58 -3.26 10.50 -6.73
N TYR A 59 -2.27 9.89 -6.10
CA TYR A 59 -0.99 9.60 -6.74
C TYR A 59 -1.20 8.77 -8.01
N CYS A 60 -2.03 7.74 -7.92
CA CYS A 60 -2.34 6.89 -9.07
C CYS A 60 -2.98 7.70 -10.21
N ARG A 61 -3.94 8.56 -9.89
CA ARG A 61 -4.59 9.40 -10.91
C ARG A 61 -3.58 10.30 -11.61
N GLU A 62 -2.67 10.90 -10.87
CA GLU A 62 -1.63 11.76 -11.44
C GLU A 62 -0.68 10.99 -12.34
N LYS A 63 -0.47 9.70 -12.08
CA LYS A 63 0.40 8.83 -12.87
C LYS A 63 -0.34 8.07 -13.96
N GLY A 64 -1.66 8.26 -14.07
CA GLY A 64 -2.46 7.55 -15.07
C GLY A 64 -2.71 6.09 -14.73
N ALA A 65 -2.60 5.71 -13.46
CA ALA A 65 -2.85 4.33 -13.01
C ALA A 65 -4.28 4.16 -12.56
N ASP A 66 -4.90 3.05 -12.94
CA ASP A 66 -6.30 2.75 -12.62
C ASP A 66 -6.46 2.00 -11.30
N SER A 67 -5.37 1.51 -10.76
CA SER A 67 -5.40 0.69 -9.55
C SER A 67 -4.02 0.67 -8.89
N PHE A 68 -4.00 0.20 -7.66
CA PHE A 68 -2.75 -0.11 -6.98
C PHE A 68 -2.91 -1.40 -6.19
N THR A 69 -1.77 -1.99 -5.81
CA THR A 69 -1.75 -3.23 -5.03
C THR A 69 -1.05 -2.99 -3.70
N CYS A 70 -1.33 -3.87 -2.74
CA CYS A 70 -0.50 -3.98 -1.55
C CYS A 70 -0.46 -5.43 -1.12
N HIS A 71 0.56 -5.76 -0.35
CA HIS A 71 0.82 -7.12 0.12
C HIS A 71 0.77 -7.13 1.64
N CYS A 72 0.32 -8.24 2.21
CA CYS A 72 0.45 -8.46 3.65
C CYS A 72 0.60 -9.94 3.93
N LEU A 73 1.10 -10.25 5.13
CA LEU A 73 1.17 -11.64 5.58
C LEU A 73 -0.23 -12.25 5.63
N PRO A 74 -0.39 -13.52 5.20
CA PRO A 74 -1.71 -14.15 5.17
C PRO A 74 -2.42 -14.17 6.52
N GLU A 75 -1.66 -14.28 7.62
CA GLU A 75 -2.20 -14.34 8.97
C GLU A 75 -2.34 -12.97 9.64
N ASN A 76 -2.03 -11.89 8.94
CA ASN A 76 -2.23 -10.56 9.48
C ASN A 76 -3.69 -10.13 9.29
N TRP A 77 -4.56 -10.67 10.13
CA TRP A 77 -6.01 -10.49 10.00
C TRP A 77 -6.45 -9.04 10.19
N ASN A 78 -5.74 -8.28 11.03
CA ASN A 78 -6.04 -6.87 11.22
C ASN A 78 -5.81 -6.07 9.95
N ALA A 79 -4.68 -6.29 9.30
CA ALA A 79 -4.37 -5.62 8.03
C ALA A 79 -5.35 -6.04 6.94
N ARG A 80 -5.65 -7.34 6.87
CA ARG A 80 -6.58 -7.87 5.87
C ARG A 80 -7.97 -7.28 6.02
N ALA A 81 -8.47 -7.20 7.26
CA ALA A 81 -9.77 -6.60 7.54
C ALA A 81 -9.80 -5.14 7.11
N PHE A 82 -8.73 -4.40 7.40
CA PHE A 82 -8.63 -2.99 7.00
C PHE A 82 -8.60 -2.85 5.47
N TYR A 83 -7.80 -3.67 4.78
CA TYR A 83 -7.72 -3.61 3.33
C TYR A 83 -9.05 -3.93 2.68
N GLU A 84 -9.75 -4.95 3.19
CA GLU A 84 -11.07 -5.32 2.66
C GLU A 84 -12.10 -4.21 2.91
N LYS A 85 -12.03 -3.58 4.08
CA LYS A 85 -12.88 -2.43 4.39
C LYS A 85 -12.61 -1.25 3.45
N MET A 86 -11.36 -1.07 3.01
CA MET A 86 -11.00 -0.02 2.06
C MET A 86 -11.34 -0.39 0.61
N GLY A 87 -11.95 -1.54 0.38
CA GLY A 87 -12.36 -1.95 -0.96
C GLY A 87 -11.36 -2.85 -1.67
N GLY A 88 -10.36 -3.32 -0.97
CA GLY A 88 -9.37 -4.23 -1.55
C GLY A 88 -9.92 -5.61 -1.81
N LYS A 89 -9.49 -6.21 -2.90
CA LYS A 89 -9.85 -7.58 -3.27
C LYS A 89 -8.58 -8.40 -3.46
N VAL A 90 -8.58 -9.62 -2.93
CA VAL A 90 -7.47 -10.53 -3.13
C VAL A 90 -7.41 -10.92 -4.60
N ILE A 91 -6.25 -10.69 -5.23
CA ILE A 91 -6.02 -11.08 -6.63
C ILE A 91 -4.98 -12.18 -6.75
N GLY A 92 -4.29 -12.52 -5.68
CA GLY A 92 -3.29 -13.56 -5.73
C GLY A 92 -2.63 -13.77 -4.38
N GLU A 93 -1.77 -14.77 -4.35
CA GLU A 93 -1.00 -15.14 -3.17
C GLU A 93 0.40 -15.54 -3.61
N ASP A 94 1.37 -15.26 -2.77
CA ASP A 94 2.74 -15.71 -2.94
C ASP A 94 3.09 -16.54 -1.71
N MET A 95 2.84 -17.85 -1.82
CA MET A 95 2.92 -18.78 -0.69
C MET A 95 4.04 -19.81 -0.83
N ASP A 96 4.78 -19.80 -1.92
CA ASP A 96 5.81 -20.80 -2.22
C ASP A 96 7.18 -20.39 -1.71
N ASN A 97 7.23 -19.80 -0.52
CA ASN A 97 8.48 -19.32 0.06
C ASN A 97 8.95 -20.26 1.16
N GLU A 98 10.25 -20.52 1.20
CA GLU A 98 10.85 -21.35 2.25
C GLU A 98 10.64 -20.74 3.63
N GLU A 99 10.69 -19.40 3.68
CA GLU A 99 10.46 -18.66 4.92
C GLU A 99 9.01 -18.15 4.92
N SER A 100 8.25 -18.51 5.94
CA SER A 100 6.83 -18.16 6.01
C SER A 100 6.60 -16.65 6.04
N TRP A 101 7.56 -15.87 6.58
CA TRP A 101 7.44 -14.41 6.62
C TRP A 101 7.50 -13.77 5.24
N MET A 102 7.92 -14.51 4.22
CA MET A 102 7.94 -14.04 2.82
C MET A 102 6.61 -14.32 2.11
N ASN A 103 5.73 -15.12 2.70
CA ASN A 103 4.42 -15.38 2.12
C ASN A 103 3.57 -14.12 2.16
N SER A 104 2.77 -13.90 1.14
CA SER A 104 1.92 -12.72 1.10
C SER A 104 0.62 -13.00 0.38
N VAL A 105 -0.39 -12.23 0.78
CA VAL A 105 -1.66 -12.10 0.07
C VAL A 105 -1.62 -10.76 -0.64
N ILE A 106 -2.04 -10.72 -1.89
CA ILE A 106 -1.97 -9.52 -2.72
C ILE A 106 -3.38 -8.95 -2.87
N TYR A 107 -3.55 -7.71 -2.45
CA TYR A 107 -4.79 -6.97 -2.59
C TYR A 107 -4.68 -5.95 -3.70
N ARG A 108 -5.77 -5.80 -4.45
CA ARG A 108 -5.90 -4.77 -5.47
C ARG A 108 -6.99 -3.79 -5.09
N PHE A 109 -6.71 -2.51 -5.30
CA PHE A 109 -7.63 -1.41 -5.00
C PHE A 109 -7.89 -0.63 -6.29
N GLU A 110 -9.15 -0.46 -6.65
CA GLU A 110 -9.52 0.38 -7.77
C GLU A 110 -9.43 1.85 -7.38
N VAL A 111 -8.96 2.68 -8.31
CA VAL A 111 -8.72 4.09 -8.05
C VAL A 111 -9.95 4.95 -8.29
N ARG A 112 -10.89 4.46 -9.08
CA ARG A 112 -12.11 5.19 -9.41
C ARG A 112 -13.02 5.38 -8.20
#